data_b4915210d81c3e2e8c0c8ee7a5bf2b02
#
_entry.id   b4915210d81c3e2e8c0c8ee7a5bf2b02
#
_cell.length_a   1.000
_cell.length_b   1.000
_cell.length_c   1.000
_cell.angle_alpha   90.00
_cell.angle_beta   90.00
_cell.angle_gamma   90.00
#
_symmetry.space_group_name_H-M   'P 1'
#
loop_
_entity.id
_entity.type
_entity.pdbx_description
1 polymer ?
#
loop_
_entity_poly.entity_id
_entity_poly.type
_entity_poly.pdbx_seq_one_letter_code
_entity_poly.pdbx_strand_id
1 'polypeptide(L)'
;MKRRLATAVVAVVGAATALTGCSSGGGASASAKSNCSNTIVQKNAPVVSVWAWYPNMKNVVDNFNNQHTDVQVCWSSVGEGVEEYNKVQTAVSAGKGLPDVVMLEADHLPTFEIQNALVDLSKYGANDVKSNFSAGAWRDVSQGDSVYAIPVDGGPMGLIYRSDIFQKYGLTPPKTWDEFAANAKKVKDAGGPMFGDLGANSPAQVMALMIQKGAVPFRYNLADKNTITIKVNDDASKQVLNYWAGLVKDGLVGTTDQFTTDYVQGLIAGKYATFPSAAWTPGYMTGAGIGKSGSGSWAVAPMPQWDPSNPVSVNWGGSTFAVTNQAGDKALAAKVAEQLYADPASLKDGWSNQVIFPLNKQALDSPDFANNKTQFFNGETSNKDIYIPAENAYKGMDYAPFQTYFYAQFQDVLTKMNHQQLTGDQAADQLQQTLVKYAQGQGFTVKE
;
A
#
# COMPACT_ATOMS: atom_id res chain seq x y z
N MET A 1 -0.07 55.34 33.33
CA MET A 1 -0.22 54.52 34.54
C MET A 1 0.51 53.20 34.33
N LYS A 2 1.65 53.05 34.99
CA LYS A 2 2.51 51.86 34.93
C LYS A 2 2.07 50.86 35.99
N ARG A 3 1.78 49.62 35.62
CA ARG A 3 1.67 48.49 36.59
C ARG A 3 2.74 47.46 36.25
N ARG A 4 3.65 47.28 37.19
CA ARG A 4 4.69 46.25 37.21
C ARG A 4 4.05 44.92 37.66
N LEU A 5 4.36 43.84 37.02
CA LEU A 5 4.12 42.47 37.52
C LEU A 5 5.42 41.91 38.04
N ALA A 6 5.38 41.44 39.25
CA ALA A 6 6.48 40.84 39.99
C ALA A 6 6.63 39.36 39.61
N THR A 7 7.87 38.95 39.36
CA THR A 7 8.27 37.58 39.13
C THR A 7 8.54 36.89 40.48
N ALA A 8 7.80 35.81 40.79
CA ALA A 8 8.11 34.97 41.93
C ALA A 8 8.97 33.78 41.47
N VAL A 9 10.19 33.71 41.99
CA VAL A 9 11.09 32.55 41.82
C VAL A 9 10.83 31.61 43.00
N VAL A 10 10.41 30.37 42.70
CA VAL A 10 10.37 29.30 43.71
C VAL A 10 11.58 28.40 43.47
N ALA A 11 12.49 28.41 44.41
CA ALA A 11 13.63 27.49 44.47
C ALA A 11 13.17 26.18 45.16
N VAL A 12 13.26 25.06 44.47
CA VAL A 12 13.09 23.72 45.05
C VAL A 12 14.48 23.11 45.22
N VAL A 13 14.85 22.90 46.48
CA VAL A 13 16.06 22.19 46.88
C VAL A 13 15.83 20.69 46.70
N GLY A 14 16.62 20.05 45.80
CA GLY A 14 16.58 18.61 45.59
C GLY A 14 17.59 17.91 46.51
N ALA A 15 17.13 16.94 47.28
CA ALA A 15 17.99 16.01 47.99
C ALA A 15 18.48 14.90 47.07
N ALA A 16 19.78 14.82 46.86
CA ALA A 16 20.43 13.72 46.16
C ALA A 16 20.62 12.52 47.11
N THR A 17 19.97 11.42 46.83
CA THR A 17 20.37 10.12 47.41
C THR A 17 21.11 9.30 46.37
N ALA A 18 22.39 9.14 46.57
CA ALA A 18 23.25 8.23 45.81
C ALA A 18 22.96 6.81 46.24
N LEU A 19 22.53 5.96 45.29
CA LEU A 19 22.54 4.52 45.42
C LEU A 19 23.54 3.97 44.41
N THR A 20 24.70 3.62 44.92
CA THR A 20 25.70 2.80 44.25
C THR A 20 25.19 1.35 44.18
N GLY A 21 24.96 0.88 42.97
CA GLY A 21 24.69 -0.53 42.69
C GLY A 21 25.56 -0.98 41.54
N CYS A 22 26.63 -1.73 41.88
CA CYS A 22 27.42 -2.50 40.92
C CYS A 22 26.55 -3.56 40.30
N SER A 23 26.67 -3.81 38.99
CA SER A 23 26.87 -5.15 38.53
C SER A 23 26.84 -5.31 37.00
N SER A 24 27.87 -5.85 36.50
CA SER A 24 27.98 -6.92 35.50
C SER A 24 26.84 -7.15 34.50
N GLY A 25 27.20 -6.97 33.26
CA GLY A 25 27.00 -7.82 32.08
C GLY A 25 25.66 -8.46 31.81
N GLY A 26 25.15 -8.18 30.65
CA GLY A 26 24.25 -9.11 29.93
C GLY A 26 22.82 -8.64 29.73
N GLY A 27 22.45 -8.42 28.49
CA GLY A 27 21.06 -8.59 28.08
C GLY A 27 20.25 -7.33 27.85
N ALA A 28 20.47 -6.66 26.74
CA ALA A 28 19.49 -5.75 26.15
C ALA A 28 18.36 -6.58 25.51
N SER A 29 17.48 -7.19 26.30
CA SER A 29 16.31 -7.93 25.80
C SER A 29 15.10 -7.92 26.72
N ALA A 30 15.10 -7.16 27.81
CA ALA A 30 14.03 -7.26 28.80
C ALA A 30 12.87 -6.25 28.61
N SER A 31 13.02 -5.20 27.81
CA SER A 31 11.98 -4.17 27.65
C SER A 31 11.00 -4.40 26.49
N ALA A 32 11.33 -5.26 25.52
CA ALA A 32 10.44 -5.58 24.39
C ALA A 32 9.31 -6.56 24.76
N LYS A 33 9.46 -7.28 25.87
CA LYS A 33 8.52 -8.36 26.27
C LYS A 33 7.20 -7.90 26.89
N SER A 34 6.99 -6.61 27.14
CA SER A 34 5.82 -6.15 27.93
C SER A 34 4.64 -5.63 27.11
N ASN A 35 4.75 -5.43 25.79
CA ASN A 35 3.72 -4.78 24.98
C ASN A 35 3.33 -5.55 23.69
N CYS A 36 3.46 -6.87 23.68
CA CYS A 36 2.99 -7.68 22.53
C CYS A 36 1.47 -7.75 22.50
N SER A 37 0.88 -7.57 21.33
CA SER A 37 -0.57 -7.74 21.09
C SER A 37 -0.97 -9.21 20.92
N ASN A 38 0.01 -10.13 21.01
CA ASN A 38 -0.15 -11.58 20.88
C ASN A 38 0.47 -12.33 22.06
N THR A 39 0.40 -13.66 22.04
CA THR A 39 0.92 -14.52 23.11
C THR A 39 2.33 -15.01 22.79
N ILE A 40 3.25 -14.86 23.74
CA ILE A 40 4.58 -15.52 23.71
C ILE A 40 4.45 -16.89 24.39
N VAL A 41 4.61 -17.96 23.62
CA VAL A 41 4.43 -19.34 24.09
C VAL A 41 5.71 -19.87 24.72
N GLN A 42 6.86 -19.65 24.07
CA GLN A 42 8.17 -20.12 24.50
C GLN A 42 8.95 -19.00 25.20
N LYS A 43 8.89 -18.96 26.53
CA LYS A 43 9.46 -17.86 27.33
C LYS A 43 10.98 -17.69 27.22
N ASN A 44 11.68 -18.74 26.86
CA ASN A 44 13.16 -18.76 26.77
C ASN A 44 13.67 -18.60 25.32
N ALA A 45 12.80 -18.64 24.33
CA ALA A 45 13.18 -18.42 22.95
C ALA A 45 13.49 -16.94 22.68
N PRO A 46 14.39 -16.61 21.75
CA PRO A 46 14.57 -15.25 21.28
C PRO A 46 13.26 -14.73 20.70
N VAL A 47 13.05 -13.43 20.86
CA VAL A 47 11.83 -12.75 20.43
C VAL A 47 12.17 -11.73 19.35
N VAL A 48 11.47 -11.81 18.22
CA VAL A 48 11.53 -10.85 17.12
C VAL A 48 10.30 -9.93 17.21
N SER A 49 10.54 -8.64 17.29
CA SER A 49 9.46 -7.63 17.29
C SER A 49 9.00 -7.34 15.88
N VAL A 50 7.67 -7.28 15.67
CA VAL A 50 7.05 -7.05 14.36
C VAL A 50 6.02 -5.95 14.47
N TRP A 51 6.11 -4.91 13.62
CA TRP A 51 5.02 -3.95 13.40
C TRP A 51 4.27 -4.31 12.11
N ALA A 52 2.96 -4.43 12.21
CA ALA A 52 2.09 -4.71 11.07
C ALA A 52 0.65 -4.34 11.39
N TRP A 53 -0.12 -3.90 10.39
CA TRP A 53 -1.51 -3.46 10.55
C TRP A 53 -2.55 -4.39 9.90
N TYR A 54 -2.17 -5.59 9.40
CA TYR A 54 -3.18 -6.50 8.87
C TYR A 54 -4.28 -6.80 9.89
N PRO A 55 -5.55 -6.79 9.49
CA PRO A 55 -6.63 -7.28 10.35
C PRO A 55 -6.33 -8.70 10.84
N ASN A 56 -6.72 -9.03 12.06
CA ASN A 56 -6.54 -10.37 12.63
C ASN A 56 -5.10 -10.92 12.62
N MET A 57 -4.09 -10.06 12.50
CA MET A 57 -2.66 -10.45 12.48
C MET A 57 -2.27 -11.36 13.67
N LYS A 58 -2.98 -11.20 14.80
CA LYS A 58 -2.82 -12.05 15.98
C LYS A 58 -2.93 -13.55 15.66
N ASN A 59 -3.83 -13.94 14.75
CA ASN A 59 -4.03 -15.35 14.41
C ASN A 59 -2.78 -15.95 13.76
N VAL A 60 -2.20 -15.24 12.79
CA VAL A 60 -0.99 -15.68 12.09
C VAL A 60 0.20 -15.74 13.04
N VAL A 61 0.36 -14.72 13.89
CA VAL A 61 1.46 -14.67 14.85
C VAL A 61 1.33 -15.72 15.94
N ASP A 62 0.13 -15.96 16.47
CA ASP A 62 -0.10 -17.03 17.45
C ASP A 62 0.13 -18.41 16.81
N ASN A 63 -0.29 -18.62 15.57
CA ASN A 63 -0.02 -19.85 14.82
C ASN A 63 1.50 -20.08 14.65
N PHE A 64 2.21 -19.04 14.21
CA PHE A 64 3.67 -19.08 14.12
C PHE A 64 4.32 -19.43 15.46
N ASN A 65 3.96 -18.73 16.54
CA ASN A 65 4.53 -18.96 17.88
C ASN A 65 4.25 -20.36 18.44
N ASN A 66 3.12 -20.96 18.07
CA ASN A 66 2.79 -22.34 18.46
C ASN A 66 3.61 -23.39 17.69
N GLN A 67 3.99 -23.11 16.45
CA GLN A 67 4.74 -24.03 15.60
C GLN A 67 6.26 -23.93 15.82
N HIS A 68 6.75 -22.76 16.28
CA HIS A 68 8.18 -22.48 16.44
C HIS A 68 8.60 -22.46 17.90
N THR A 69 9.52 -23.36 18.27
CA THR A 69 10.12 -23.42 19.62
C THR A 69 11.43 -22.66 19.73
N ASP A 70 12.04 -22.34 18.59
CA ASP A 70 13.36 -21.73 18.44
C ASP A 70 13.30 -20.19 18.32
N VAL A 71 12.15 -19.62 17.98
CA VAL A 71 11.91 -18.17 17.86
C VAL A 71 10.46 -17.85 18.19
N GLN A 72 10.21 -16.68 18.75
CA GLN A 72 8.87 -16.17 18.99
C GLN A 72 8.71 -14.77 18.38
N VAL A 73 7.51 -14.45 17.93
CA VAL A 73 7.16 -13.14 17.39
C VAL A 73 6.37 -12.36 18.42
N CYS A 74 6.79 -11.11 18.66
CA CYS A 74 6.07 -10.10 19.41
C CYS A 74 5.51 -9.07 18.45
N TRP A 75 4.21 -9.18 18.14
CA TRP A 75 3.53 -8.28 17.23
C TRP A 75 2.91 -7.09 17.94
N SER A 76 2.93 -5.93 17.27
CA SER A 76 2.21 -4.73 17.66
C SER A 76 1.66 -4.03 16.42
N SER A 77 0.41 -3.56 16.47
CA SER A 77 -0.11 -2.56 15.52
C SER A 77 0.14 -1.19 16.11
N VAL A 78 0.87 -0.35 15.37
CA VAL A 78 1.24 1.00 15.83
C VAL A 78 0.55 2.09 15.03
N GLY A 79 -0.25 1.73 14.02
CA GLY A 79 -0.98 2.58 13.11
C GLY A 79 -1.17 1.85 11.79
N GLU A 80 -1.83 2.49 10.83
CA GLU A 80 -2.07 1.97 9.48
C GLU A 80 -1.53 2.95 8.44
N GLY A 81 -0.84 2.47 7.41
CA GLY A 81 -0.33 3.28 6.32
C GLY A 81 0.51 4.46 6.81
N VAL A 82 0.09 5.69 6.50
CA VAL A 82 0.82 6.93 6.83
C VAL A 82 1.11 7.07 8.33
N GLU A 83 0.23 6.57 9.21
CA GLU A 83 0.49 6.65 10.66
C GLU A 83 1.67 5.76 11.07
N GLU A 84 1.77 4.55 10.54
CA GLU A 84 2.92 3.68 10.78
C GLU A 84 4.18 4.26 10.15
N TYR A 85 4.11 4.74 8.89
CA TYR A 85 5.27 5.35 8.22
C TYR A 85 5.84 6.55 8.97
N ASN A 86 4.99 7.39 9.58
CA ASN A 86 5.43 8.50 10.41
C ASN A 86 6.15 8.02 11.69
N LYS A 87 5.71 6.92 12.30
CA LYS A 87 6.39 6.31 13.45
C LYS A 87 7.71 5.69 13.06
N VAL A 88 7.75 4.98 11.92
CA VAL A 88 8.99 4.46 11.35
C VAL A 88 9.97 5.60 11.08
N GLN A 89 9.53 6.66 10.40
CA GLN A 89 10.37 7.83 10.11
C GLN A 89 10.90 8.51 11.37
N THR A 90 10.07 8.61 12.41
CA THR A 90 10.47 9.17 13.71
C THR A 90 11.56 8.31 14.37
N ALA A 91 11.39 6.98 14.36
CA ALA A 91 12.35 6.05 14.92
C ALA A 91 13.67 6.00 14.11
N VAL A 92 13.60 6.11 12.77
CA VAL A 92 14.77 6.26 11.90
C VAL A 92 15.54 7.53 12.27
N SER A 93 14.85 8.67 12.37
CA SER A 93 15.46 9.97 12.71
C SER A 93 16.07 9.97 14.12
N ALA A 94 15.46 9.26 15.06
CA ALA A 94 15.96 9.11 16.42
C ALA A 94 17.13 8.10 16.56
N GLY A 95 17.39 7.29 15.52
CA GLY A 95 18.39 6.22 15.54
C GLY A 95 18.04 5.06 16.48
N LYS A 96 16.80 4.99 16.98
CA LYS A 96 16.31 3.95 17.93
C LYS A 96 14.78 3.84 17.89
N GLY A 97 14.27 2.65 18.25
CA GLY A 97 12.83 2.44 18.45
C GLY A 97 12.14 1.77 17.27
N LEU A 98 12.88 1.39 16.22
CA LEU A 98 12.34 0.50 15.19
C LEU A 98 12.15 -0.92 15.73
N PRO A 99 11.13 -1.66 15.25
CA PRO A 99 11.02 -3.09 15.46
C PRO A 99 12.12 -3.83 14.68
N ASP A 100 12.26 -5.14 14.91
CA ASP A 100 13.16 -5.97 14.10
C ASP A 100 12.62 -6.13 12.67
N VAL A 101 11.30 -6.34 12.53
CA VAL A 101 10.59 -6.48 11.25
C VAL A 101 9.46 -5.45 11.19
N VAL A 102 9.29 -4.81 10.05
CA VAL A 102 8.23 -3.83 9.80
C VAL A 102 7.48 -4.17 8.51
N MET A 103 6.16 -4.07 8.56
CA MET A 103 5.32 -4.08 7.37
C MET A 103 5.44 -2.73 6.66
N LEU A 104 5.77 -2.76 5.38
CA LEU A 104 5.79 -1.58 4.52
C LEU A 104 5.10 -1.92 3.21
N GLU A 105 4.38 -0.99 2.63
CA GLU A 105 3.99 -1.11 1.23
C GLU A 105 5.21 -0.97 0.34
N ALA A 106 5.22 -1.70 -0.77
CA ALA A 106 6.39 -1.77 -1.67
C ALA A 106 6.82 -0.39 -2.20
N ASP A 107 5.86 0.50 -2.40
CA ASP A 107 6.11 1.87 -2.87
C ASP A 107 6.84 2.76 -1.83
N HIS A 108 6.84 2.37 -0.57
CA HIS A 108 7.54 3.08 0.52
C HIS A 108 8.94 2.54 0.80
N LEU A 109 9.30 1.36 0.28
CA LEU A 109 10.62 0.76 0.51
C LEU A 109 11.77 1.72 0.11
N PRO A 110 11.80 2.35 -1.08
CA PRO A 110 12.89 3.24 -1.47
C PRO A 110 13.10 4.42 -0.52
N THR A 111 12.04 4.89 0.14
CA THR A 111 12.14 5.98 1.12
C THR A 111 12.99 5.58 2.34
N PHE A 112 12.89 4.34 2.79
CA PHE A 112 13.64 3.84 3.94
C PHE A 112 14.97 3.19 3.55
N GLU A 113 15.07 2.66 2.32
CA GLU A 113 16.31 2.15 1.74
C GLU A 113 17.38 3.24 1.64
N ILE A 114 17.05 4.41 1.07
CA ILE A 114 18.01 5.52 0.90
C ILE A 114 18.53 6.04 2.24
N GLN A 115 17.74 5.92 3.31
CA GLN A 115 18.11 6.27 4.68
C GLN A 115 18.95 5.17 5.36
N ASN A 116 19.24 4.07 4.68
CA ASN A 116 19.87 2.85 5.23
C ASN A 116 19.13 2.31 6.46
N ALA A 117 17.81 2.49 6.51
CA ALA A 117 16.97 2.01 7.62
C ALA A 117 16.60 0.52 7.47
N LEU A 118 16.73 -0.05 6.26
CA LEU A 118 16.42 -1.44 5.94
C LEU A 118 17.68 -2.26 5.70
N VAL A 119 17.55 -3.57 5.93
CA VAL A 119 18.61 -4.55 5.74
C VAL A 119 18.49 -5.18 4.37
N ASP A 120 19.62 -5.35 3.68
CA ASP A 120 19.70 -6.16 2.47
C ASP A 120 19.59 -7.66 2.82
N LEU A 121 18.40 -8.22 2.58
CA LEU A 121 18.05 -9.60 2.90
C LEU A 121 18.69 -10.62 1.95
N SER A 122 19.28 -10.20 0.82
CA SER A 122 20.03 -11.10 -0.04
C SER A 122 21.21 -11.76 0.69
N LYS A 123 21.73 -11.10 1.73
CA LYS A 123 22.79 -11.58 2.61
C LYS A 123 22.32 -12.62 3.63
N TYR A 124 21.02 -12.84 3.73
CA TYR A 124 20.36 -13.70 4.71
C TYR A 124 19.46 -14.75 4.05
N GLY A 125 19.66 -15.03 2.76
CA GLY A 125 18.99 -16.13 2.07
C GLY A 125 17.72 -15.75 1.31
N ALA A 126 17.29 -14.47 1.28
CA ALA A 126 16.05 -14.08 0.64
C ALA A 126 15.98 -14.48 -0.85
N ASN A 127 17.09 -14.54 -1.57
CA ASN A 127 17.12 -14.98 -2.96
C ASN A 127 16.68 -16.45 -3.15
N ASP A 128 16.74 -17.29 -2.13
CA ASP A 128 16.36 -18.69 -2.20
C ASP A 128 14.84 -18.86 -2.36
N VAL A 129 14.06 -17.88 -1.90
CA VAL A 129 12.59 -17.86 -2.01
C VAL A 129 12.07 -17.07 -3.20
N LYS A 130 12.93 -16.45 -4.01
CA LYS A 130 12.55 -15.66 -5.20
C LYS A 130 11.58 -16.39 -6.13
N SER A 131 11.79 -17.68 -6.35
CA SER A 131 10.95 -18.50 -7.22
C SER A 131 9.50 -18.66 -6.72
N ASN A 132 9.26 -18.36 -5.43
CA ASN A 132 7.94 -18.42 -4.80
C ASN A 132 7.05 -17.21 -5.13
N PHE A 133 7.56 -16.21 -5.85
CA PHE A 133 6.85 -14.98 -6.16
C PHE A 133 6.81 -14.69 -7.66
N SER A 134 5.88 -13.85 -8.11
CA SER A 134 5.88 -13.32 -9.47
C SER A 134 7.13 -12.45 -9.73
N ALA A 135 7.50 -12.29 -10.99
CA ALA A 135 8.64 -11.44 -11.36
C ALA A 135 8.39 -9.97 -10.98
N GLY A 136 7.13 -9.50 -11.07
CA GLY A 136 6.72 -8.15 -10.70
C GLY A 136 6.83 -7.92 -9.19
N ALA A 137 6.23 -8.80 -8.39
CA ALA A 137 6.29 -8.71 -6.93
C ALA A 137 7.73 -8.75 -6.41
N TRP A 138 8.58 -9.60 -7.00
CA TRP A 138 9.99 -9.66 -6.62
C TRP A 138 10.77 -8.41 -7.03
N ARG A 139 10.44 -7.82 -8.19
CA ARG A 139 11.05 -6.57 -8.63
C ARG A 139 10.76 -5.42 -7.66
N ASP A 140 9.54 -5.34 -7.15
CA ASP A 140 9.10 -4.25 -6.27
C ASP A 140 9.87 -4.22 -4.93
N VAL A 141 10.45 -5.36 -4.51
CA VAL A 141 11.22 -5.46 -3.26
C VAL A 141 12.74 -5.50 -3.49
N SER A 142 13.19 -5.38 -4.75
CA SER A 142 14.60 -5.58 -5.12
C SER A 142 15.21 -4.35 -5.77
N GLN A 143 16.51 -4.12 -5.50
CA GLN A 143 17.33 -3.12 -6.16
C GLN A 143 18.63 -3.79 -6.67
N GLY A 144 18.67 -4.13 -7.96
CA GLY A 144 19.74 -4.96 -8.51
C GLY A 144 19.74 -6.36 -7.88
N ASP A 145 20.85 -6.75 -7.25
CA ASP A 145 20.98 -8.04 -6.56
C ASP A 145 20.54 -7.99 -5.09
N SER A 146 20.30 -6.80 -4.56
CA SER A 146 19.84 -6.61 -3.18
C SER A 146 18.33 -6.79 -3.05
N VAL A 147 17.88 -7.35 -1.93
CA VAL A 147 16.47 -7.59 -1.59
C VAL A 147 16.17 -6.91 -0.26
N TYR A 148 15.18 -6.03 -0.20
CA TYR A 148 14.91 -5.22 1.00
C TYR A 148 13.67 -5.65 1.78
N ALA A 149 12.83 -6.51 1.19
CA ALA A 149 11.67 -7.05 1.88
C ALA A 149 11.23 -8.39 1.27
N ILE A 150 10.36 -9.10 1.98
CA ILE A 150 9.67 -10.30 1.48
C ILE A 150 8.25 -9.87 1.08
N PRO A 151 7.79 -10.13 -0.17
CA PRO A 151 6.43 -9.82 -0.59
C PRO A 151 5.39 -10.64 0.21
N VAL A 152 4.28 -10.02 0.56
CA VAL A 152 3.18 -10.68 1.29
C VAL A 152 1.86 -10.51 0.55
N ASP A 153 1.44 -9.27 0.34
CA ASP A 153 0.15 -8.88 -0.22
C ASP A 153 0.33 -8.12 -1.53
N GLY A 154 -0.51 -8.39 -2.51
CA GLY A 154 -0.54 -7.72 -3.80
C GLY A 154 -1.82 -6.92 -4.01
N GLY A 155 -1.72 -5.95 -4.91
CA GLY A 155 -2.84 -5.12 -5.32
C GLY A 155 -3.17 -5.20 -6.81
N PRO A 156 -3.24 -6.41 -7.45
CA PRO A 156 -3.62 -6.47 -8.85
C PRO A 156 -4.99 -5.83 -9.06
N MET A 157 -5.09 -4.92 -10.04
CA MET A 157 -6.29 -4.13 -10.23
C MET A 157 -7.30 -4.79 -11.17
N GLY A 158 -8.58 -4.59 -10.83
CA GLY A 158 -9.74 -4.94 -11.63
C GLY A 158 -10.76 -3.81 -11.63
N LEU A 159 -11.74 -3.86 -12.54
CA LEU A 159 -12.89 -2.97 -12.54
C LEU A 159 -13.99 -3.59 -11.68
N ILE A 160 -14.10 -3.17 -10.44
CA ILE A 160 -15.23 -3.51 -9.57
C ILE A 160 -16.43 -2.69 -10.03
N TYR A 161 -17.60 -3.32 -10.20
CA TYR A 161 -18.78 -2.63 -10.69
C TYR A 161 -20.09 -3.14 -10.08
N ARG A 162 -21.11 -2.30 -10.12
CA ARG A 162 -22.50 -2.60 -9.72
C ARG A 162 -23.20 -3.36 -10.85
N SER A 163 -23.24 -4.68 -10.74
CA SER A 163 -23.87 -5.53 -11.76
C SER A 163 -25.35 -5.23 -11.94
N ASP A 164 -26.08 -4.85 -10.89
CA ASP A 164 -27.48 -4.43 -10.97
C ASP A 164 -27.64 -3.10 -11.72
N ILE A 165 -26.72 -2.14 -11.59
CA ILE A 165 -26.72 -0.90 -12.39
C ILE A 165 -26.41 -1.21 -13.85
N PHE A 166 -25.40 -2.06 -14.12
CA PHE A 166 -25.07 -2.47 -15.48
C PHE A 166 -26.25 -3.14 -16.16
N GLN A 167 -26.94 -4.06 -15.49
CA GLN A 167 -28.14 -4.70 -16.00
C GLN A 167 -29.25 -3.66 -16.30
N LYS A 168 -29.51 -2.74 -15.37
CA LYS A 168 -30.53 -1.69 -15.51
C LYS A 168 -30.36 -0.83 -16.75
N TYR A 169 -29.10 -0.47 -17.07
CA TYR A 169 -28.77 0.39 -18.20
C TYR A 169 -28.33 -0.38 -19.45
N GLY A 170 -28.40 -1.70 -19.46
CA GLY A 170 -28.01 -2.56 -20.59
C GLY A 170 -26.55 -2.33 -20.98
N LEU A 171 -25.66 -2.40 -19.98
CA LEU A 171 -24.21 -2.23 -20.14
C LEU A 171 -23.50 -3.59 -20.08
N THR A 172 -22.36 -3.66 -20.74
CA THR A 172 -21.34 -4.69 -20.53
C THR A 172 -20.11 -4.05 -19.88
N PRO A 173 -19.31 -4.79 -19.08
CA PRO A 173 -18.05 -4.27 -18.57
C PRO A 173 -17.17 -3.76 -19.72
N PRO A 174 -16.65 -2.51 -19.62
CA PRO A 174 -15.86 -1.92 -20.68
C PRO A 174 -14.50 -2.60 -20.78
N LYS A 175 -14.04 -2.87 -21.99
CA LYS A 175 -12.72 -3.45 -22.27
C LYS A 175 -11.66 -2.37 -22.49
N THR A 176 -12.10 -1.17 -22.84
CA THR A 176 -11.22 0.00 -23.07
C THR A 176 -11.68 1.20 -22.26
N TRP A 177 -10.78 2.14 -22.06
CA TRP A 177 -11.12 3.41 -21.42
C TRP A 177 -12.08 4.26 -22.25
N ASP A 178 -12.07 4.11 -23.60
CA ASP A 178 -13.06 4.74 -24.47
C ASP A 178 -14.47 4.15 -24.25
N GLU A 179 -14.57 2.83 -24.11
CA GLU A 179 -15.84 2.17 -23.75
C GLU A 179 -16.31 2.56 -22.34
N PHE A 180 -15.37 2.77 -21.40
CA PHE A 180 -15.68 3.28 -20.07
C PHE A 180 -16.34 4.67 -20.15
N ALA A 181 -15.76 5.59 -20.91
CA ALA A 181 -16.31 6.93 -21.13
C ALA A 181 -17.68 6.87 -21.85
N ALA A 182 -17.83 6.01 -22.85
CA ALA A 182 -19.09 5.84 -23.57
C ALA A 182 -20.20 5.28 -22.65
N ASN A 183 -19.90 4.29 -21.81
CA ASN A 183 -20.82 3.77 -20.80
C ASN A 183 -21.19 4.83 -19.78
N ALA A 184 -20.22 5.63 -19.30
CA ALA A 184 -20.45 6.74 -18.38
C ALA A 184 -21.44 7.76 -18.95
N LYS A 185 -21.23 8.14 -20.22
CA LYS A 185 -22.14 9.05 -20.92
C LYS A 185 -23.55 8.46 -21.06
N LYS A 186 -23.67 7.19 -21.47
CA LYS A 186 -24.95 6.50 -21.60
C LYS A 186 -25.75 6.48 -20.30
N VAL A 187 -25.08 6.20 -19.18
CA VAL A 187 -25.70 6.20 -17.84
C VAL A 187 -26.18 7.60 -17.46
N LYS A 188 -25.33 8.62 -17.65
CA LYS A 188 -25.68 10.01 -17.37
C LYS A 188 -26.87 10.50 -18.20
N ASP A 189 -26.86 10.26 -19.52
CA ASP A 189 -27.93 10.67 -20.43
C ASP A 189 -29.28 10.03 -20.05
N ALA A 190 -29.24 8.85 -19.44
CA ALA A 190 -30.42 8.15 -18.91
C ALA A 190 -30.80 8.57 -17.46
N GLY A 191 -30.19 9.62 -16.92
CA GLY A 191 -30.44 10.09 -15.55
C GLY A 191 -29.94 9.16 -14.45
N GLY A 192 -28.94 8.33 -14.77
CA GLY A 192 -28.33 7.37 -13.84
C GLY A 192 -27.26 7.97 -12.92
N PRO A 193 -26.62 7.14 -12.10
CA PRO A 193 -25.56 7.57 -11.17
C PRO A 193 -24.29 7.97 -11.91
N MET A 194 -23.34 8.57 -11.17
CA MET A 194 -21.96 8.74 -11.66
C MET A 194 -21.34 7.39 -11.98
N PHE A 195 -20.57 7.33 -13.06
CA PHE A 195 -20.02 6.05 -13.51
C PHE A 195 -18.84 5.57 -12.67
N GLY A 196 -18.09 6.49 -12.09
CA GLY A 196 -16.98 6.21 -11.18
C GLY A 196 -16.68 7.40 -10.28
N ASP A 197 -15.52 7.36 -9.68
CA ASP A 197 -14.99 8.42 -8.81
C ASP A 197 -13.49 8.60 -9.01
N LEU A 198 -13.01 9.84 -8.91
CA LEU A 198 -11.59 10.19 -8.88
C LEU A 198 -11.29 10.97 -7.59
N GLY A 199 -11.24 10.28 -6.47
CA GLY A 199 -10.85 10.86 -5.19
C GLY A 199 -9.41 11.38 -5.24
N ALA A 200 -9.21 12.67 -4.90
CA ALA A 200 -7.87 13.24 -4.90
C ALA A 200 -6.93 12.60 -3.86
N ASN A 201 -7.50 12.03 -2.80
CA ASN A 201 -6.77 11.36 -1.73
C ASN A 201 -6.25 9.95 -2.08
N SER A 202 -6.38 9.53 -3.34
CA SER A 202 -5.89 8.23 -3.84
C SER A 202 -4.83 8.39 -4.94
N PRO A 203 -3.73 9.15 -4.72
CA PRO A 203 -2.72 9.43 -5.73
C PRO A 203 -2.02 8.15 -6.24
N ALA A 204 -1.87 7.11 -5.41
CA ALA A 204 -1.31 5.82 -5.80
C ALA A 204 -2.16 5.12 -6.87
N GLN A 205 -3.50 5.17 -6.77
CA GLN A 205 -4.41 4.67 -7.80
C GLN A 205 -4.19 5.39 -9.12
N VAL A 206 -4.12 6.73 -9.09
CA VAL A 206 -3.93 7.53 -10.32
C VAL A 206 -2.56 7.27 -10.93
N MET A 207 -1.51 7.11 -10.11
CA MET A 207 -0.17 6.72 -10.58
C MET A 207 -0.22 5.35 -11.28
N ALA A 208 -0.91 4.37 -10.72
CA ALA A 208 -1.08 3.06 -11.36
C ALA A 208 -1.77 3.18 -12.74
N LEU A 209 -2.80 4.03 -12.87
CA LEU A 209 -3.46 4.30 -14.15
C LEU A 209 -2.53 5.00 -15.17
N MET A 210 -1.65 5.91 -14.71
CA MET A 210 -0.63 6.52 -15.57
C MET A 210 0.37 5.48 -16.08
N ILE A 211 0.83 4.59 -15.19
CA ILE A 211 1.74 3.48 -15.55
C ILE A 211 1.06 2.49 -16.51
N GLN A 212 -0.24 2.20 -16.32
CA GLN A 212 -1.01 1.38 -17.26
C GLN A 212 -1.01 1.98 -18.68
N LYS A 213 -1.01 3.31 -18.81
CA LYS A 213 -0.90 3.99 -20.10
C LYS A 213 0.51 3.93 -20.70
N GLY A 214 1.52 3.59 -19.90
CA GLY A 214 2.92 3.51 -20.30
C GLY A 214 3.80 4.63 -19.73
N ALA A 215 3.29 5.43 -18.80
CA ALA A 215 4.13 6.39 -18.08
C ALA A 215 5.21 5.67 -17.26
N VAL A 216 6.36 6.32 -17.14
CA VAL A 216 7.45 5.90 -16.25
C VAL A 216 7.79 7.11 -15.36
N PRO A 217 6.99 7.36 -14.31
CA PRO A 217 7.11 8.57 -13.49
C PRO A 217 8.48 8.76 -12.87
N PHE A 218 9.12 7.67 -12.50
CA PHE A 218 10.42 7.67 -11.83
C PHE A 218 11.35 6.60 -12.40
N ARG A 219 12.66 6.88 -12.33
CA ARG A 219 13.72 5.85 -12.37
C ARG A 219 14.71 6.19 -11.28
N TYR A 220 14.91 5.28 -10.36
CA TYR A 220 15.82 5.41 -9.24
C TYR A 220 16.55 4.09 -9.00
N ASN A 221 17.84 4.17 -8.65
CA ASN A 221 18.66 3.01 -8.36
C ASN A 221 19.65 3.35 -7.23
N LEU A 222 19.68 2.52 -6.19
CA LEU A 222 20.60 2.67 -5.05
C LEU A 222 22.09 2.57 -5.42
N ALA A 223 22.44 1.99 -6.58
CA ALA A 223 23.82 2.00 -7.06
C ALA A 223 24.28 3.42 -7.46
N ASP A 224 23.34 4.29 -7.85
CA ASP A 224 23.57 5.73 -8.07
C ASP A 224 22.51 6.53 -7.29
N LYS A 225 22.58 6.42 -5.96
CA LYS A 225 21.58 6.97 -5.03
C LYS A 225 21.42 8.49 -5.07
N ASN A 226 22.31 9.18 -5.74
CA ASN A 226 22.26 10.64 -5.87
C ASN A 226 21.60 11.09 -7.19
N THR A 227 21.23 10.17 -8.08
CA THR A 227 20.60 10.49 -9.36
C THR A 227 19.18 9.92 -9.41
N ILE A 228 18.23 10.72 -9.83
CA ILE A 228 16.84 10.30 -10.08
C ILE A 228 16.35 10.85 -11.42
N THR A 229 15.61 10.04 -12.17
CA THR A 229 14.80 10.53 -13.30
C THR A 229 13.38 10.80 -12.79
N ILE A 230 12.82 11.98 -13.12
CA ILE A 230 11.44 12.37 -12.79
C ILE A 230 10.74 12.76 -14.08
N LYS A 231 9.71 12.03 -14.48
CA LYS A 231 8.89 12.24 -15.68
C LYS A 231 7.40 12.04 -15.40
N VAL A 232 6.88 12.78 -14.42
CA VAL A 232 5.44 12.72 -14.07
C VAL A 232 4.57 13.54 -15.03
N ASN A 233 5.18 14.24 -16.01
CA ASN A 233 4.51 15.06 -17.01
C ASN A 233 4.76 14.60 -18.45
N ASP A 234 5.12 13.32 -18.64
CA ASP A 234 5.22 12.74 -19.98
C ASP A 234 3.84 12.68 -20.68
N ASP A 235 3.83 12.39 -21.97
CA ASP A 235 2.59 12.36 -22.77
C ASP A 235 1.57 11.35 -22.22
N ALA A 236 2.01 10.21 -21.69
CA ALA A 236 1.15 9.19 -21.13
C ALA A 236 0.47 9.71 -19.85
N SER A 237 1.23 10.32 -18.94
CA SER A 237 0.74 10.95 -17.73
C SER A 237 -0.30 12.05 -18.05
N LYS A 238 0.02 12.95 -18.97
CA LYS A 238 -0.86 14.03 -19.40
C LYS A 238 -2.17 13.49 -20.01
N GLN A 239 -2.08 12.48 -20.87
CA GLN A 239 -3.27 11.85 -21.45
C GLN A 239 -4.20 11.27 -20.38
N VAL A 240 -3.68 10.57 -19.38
CA VAL A 240 -4.50 10.02 -18.29
C VAL A 240 -5.14 11.12 -17.47
N LEU A 241 -4.37 12.12 -17.05
CA LEU A 241 -4.90 13.22 -16.25
C LEU A 241 -5.96 14.03 -17.02
N ASN A 242 -5.74 14.31 -18.31
CA ASN A 242 -6.74 14.98 -19.16
C ASN A 242 -8.00 14.15 -19.36
N TYR A 243 -7.86 12.83 -19.54
CA TYR A 243 -9.00 11.91 -19.65
C TYR A 243 -9.90 12.00 -18.41
N TRP A 244 -9.33 11.84 -17.22
CA TRP A 244 -10.08 11.89 -15.97
C TRP A 244 -10.62 13.30 -15.68
N ALA A 245 -9.84 14.36 -15.94
CA ALA A 245 -10.32 15.75 -15.82
C ALA A 245 -11.51 16.01 -16.74
N GLY A 246 -11.52 15.45 -17.95
CA GLY A 246 -12.65 15.50 -18.88
C GLY A 246 -13.89 14.82 -18.31
N LEU A 247 -13.77 13.60 -17.78
CA LEU A 247 -14.88 12.89 -17.16
C LEU A 247 -15.45 13.63 -15.94
N VAL A 248 -14.60 14.24 -15.11
CA VAL A 248 -15.03 15.09 -13.98
C VAL A 248 -15.77 16.32 -14.48
N LYS A 249 -15.20 17.05 -15.45
CA LYS A 249 -15.79 18.25 -16.03
C LYS A 249 -17.15 17.97 -16.63
N ASP A 250 -17.29 16.84 -17.30
CA ASP A 250 -18.54 16.40 -17.92
C ASP A 250 -19.52 15.79 -16.90
N GLY A 251 -19.17 15.73 -15.61
CA GLY A 251 -19.98 15.16 -14.53
C GLY A 251 -20.31 13.68 -14.74
N LEU A 252 -19.40 12.94 -15.37
CA LEU A 252 -19.51 11.49 -15.60
C LEU A 252 -18.96 10.69 -14.42
N VAL A 253 -17.99 11.26 -13.70
CA VAL A 253 -17.39 10.70 -12.48
C VAL A 253 -17.40 11.71 -11.35
N GLY A 254 -17.43 11.22 -10.10
CA GLY A 254 -17.37 12.02 -8.89
C GLY A 254 -15.93 12.34 -8.47
N THR A 255 -15.82 13.11 -7.39
CA THR A 255 -14.53 13.55 -6.81
C THR A 255 -14.54 13.46 -5.28
N THR A 256 -15.34 12.55 -4.73
CA THR A 256 -15.42 12.34 -3.28
C THR A 256 -14.15 11.60 -2.82
N ASP A 257 -13.53 12.06 -1.76
CA ASP A 257 -12.39 11.39 -1.18
C ASP A 257 -12.72 9.93 -0.83
N GLN A 258 -11.98 9.00 -1.43
CA GLN A 258 -12.20 7.56 -1.30
C GLN A 258 -11.93 7.09 0.14
N PHE A 259 -12.56 5.99 0.53
CA PHE A 259 -12.47 5.38 1.88
C PHE A 259 -13.00 6.26 3.03
N THR A 260 -13.54 7.42 2.75
CA THR A 260 -14.26 8.24 3.76
C THR A 260 -15.68 7.70 4.00
N THR A 261 -16.27 8.10 5.12
CA THR A 261 -17.67 7.75 5.42
C THR A 261 -18.63 8.15 4.30
N ASP A 262 -18.46 9.34 3.72
CA ASP A 262 -19.29 9.85 2.63
C ASP A 262 -19.15 9.02 1.35
N TYR A 263 -17.94 8.57 1.04
CA TYR A 263 -17.68 7.69 -0.09
C TYR A 263 -18.34 6.32 0.11
N VAL A 264 -18.18 5.71 1.29
CA VAL A 264 -18.80 4.43 1.66
C VAL A 264 -20.33 4.52 1.57
N GLN A 265 -20.92 5.57 2.12
CA GLN A 265 -22.37 5.78 2.02
C GLN A 265 -22.82 6.00 0.56
N GLY A 266 -22.00 6.68 -0.24
CA GLY A 266 -22.21 6.84 -1.67
C GLY A 266 -22.24 5.51 -2.43
N LEU A 267 -21.29 4.60 -2.14
CA LEU A 267 -21.25 3.26 -2.71
C LEU A 267 -22.49 2.43 -2.31
N ILE A 268 -22.88 2.45 -1.02
CA ILE A 268 -24.08 1.78 -0.52
C ILE A 268 -25.34 2.30 -1.23
N ALA A 269 -25.47 3.62 -1.35
CA ALA A 269 -26.61 4.27 -2.00
C ALA A 269 -26.64 4.11 -3.54
N GLY A 270 -25.59 3.54 -4.14
CA GLY A 270 -25.49 3.39 -5.60
C GLY A 270 -25.19 4.71 -6.33
N LYS A 271 -24.49 5.64 -5.67
CA LYS A 271 -24.04 6.91 -6.26
C LYS A 271 -23.01 6.68 -7.37
N TYR A 272 -22.27 5.56 -7.31
CA TYR A 272 -21.23 5.18 -8.27
C TYR A 272 -21.51 3.80 -8.87
N ALA A 273 -21.32 3.67 -10.17
CA ALA A 273 -21.53 2.42 -10.90
C ALA A 273 -20.27 1.52 -10.92
N THR A 274 -19.09 2.10 -10.84
CA THR A 274 -17.82 1.39 -10.93
C THR A 274 -16.79 1.91 -9.93
N PHE A 275 -15.82 1.05 -9.64
CA PHE A 275 -14.64 1.39 -8.85
C PHE A 275 -13.42 0.61 -9.39
N PRO A 276 -12.58 1.22 -10.25
CA PRO A 276 -11.28 0.64 -10.63
C PRO A 276 -10.43 0.48 -9.37
N SER A 277 -10.16 -0.75 -8.95
CA SER A 277 -9.53 -0.97 -7.64
C SER A 277 -8.81 -2.32 -7.55
N ALA A 278 -8.11 -2.50 -6.45
CA ALA A 278 -7.26 -3.65 -6.19
C ALA A 278 -8.00 -4.85 -5.58
N ALA A 279 -7.36 -6.02 -5.62
CA ALA A 279 -7.90 -7.29 -5.14
C ALA A 279 -8.22 -7.31 -3.63
N TRP A 280 -7.58 -6.46 -2.81
CA TRP A 280 -7.87 -6.31 -1.37
C TRP A 280 -9.16 -5.51 -1.10
N THR A 281 -9.65 -4.72 -2.06
CA THR A 281 -10.79 -3.81 -1.89
C THR A 281 -12.09 -4.50 -1.49
N PRO A 282 -12.49 -5.67 -2.02
CA PRO A 282 -13.73 -6.33 -1.62
C PRO A 282 -13.84 -6.62 -0.13
N GLY A 283 -12.73 -6.97 0.50
CA GLY A 283 -12.71 -7.20 1.93
C GLY A 283 -12.88 -5.92 2.73
N TYR A 284 -12.21 -4.84 2.34
CA TYR A 284 -12.42 -3.52 2.91
C TYR A 284 -13.89 -3.08 2.76
N MET A 285 -14.45 -3.18 1.56
CA MET A 285 -15.85 -2.82 1.28
C MET A 285 -16.81 -3.62 2.16
N THR A 286 -16.59 -4.94 2.30
CA THR A 286 -17.39 -5.81 3.16
C THR A 286 -17.31 -5.39 4.62
N GLY A 287 -16.13 -5.06 5.12
CA GLY A 287 -15.91 -4.53 6.46
C GLY A 287 -16.65 -3.21 6.70
N ALA A 288 -16.72 -2.35 5.70
CA ALA A 288 -17.47 -1.10 5.71
C ALA A 288 -18.99 -1.27 5.52
N GLY A 289 -19.48 -2.50 5.35
CA GLY A 289 -20.92 -2.80 5.21
C GLY A 289 -21.45 -2.78 3.77
N ILE A 290 -20.59 -2.58 2.78
CA ILE A 290 -20.94 -2.66 1.37
C ILE A 290 -21.07 -4.13 0.96
N GLY A 291 -22.00 -4.46 0.04
CA GLY A 291 -22.30 -5.84 -0.35
C GLY A 291 -23.30 -6.56 0.56
N LYS A 292 -23.76 -5.92 1.66
CA LYS A 292 -24.88 -6.41 2.47
C LYS A 292 -26.22 -6.17 1.76
N SER A 293 -27.29 -6.82 2.23
CA SER A 293 -28.63 -6.64 1.68
C SER A 293 -28.99 -5.15 1.59
N GLY A 294 -29.42 -4.71 0.41
CA GLY A 294 -29.77 -3.30 0.13
C GLY A 294 -28.63 -2.41 -0.39
N SER A 295 -27.38 -2.87 -0.41
CA SER A 295 -26.23 -2.11 -0.93
C SER A 295 -25.86 -2.44 -2.39
N GLY A 296 -26.76 -3.14 -3.13
CA GLY A 296 -26.58 -3.52 -4.51
C GLY A 296 -25.81 -4.82 -4.73
N SER A 297 -25.75 -5.25 -5.96
CA SER A 297 -25.00 -6.44 -6.39
C SER A 297 -23.70 -6.01 -7.06
N TRP A 298 -22.59 -6.64 -6.68
CA TRP A 298 -21.25 -6.31 -7.15
C TRP A 298 -20.64 -7.43 -7.98
N ALA A 299 -19.83 -7.06 -8.95
CA ALA A 299 -19.03 -7.97 -9.76
C ALA A 299 -17.69 -7.33 -10.10
N VAL A 300 -16.77 -8.09 -10.68
CA VAL A 300 -15.47 -7.57 -11.13
C VAL A 300 -15.20 -8.02 -12.57
N ALA A 301 -14.55 -7.16 -13.32
CA ALA A 301 -14.06 -7.41 -14.68
C ALA A 301 -12.57 -7.07 -14.77
N PRO A 302 -11.84 -7.52 -15.80
CA PRO A 302 -10.51 -7.02 -16.09
C PRO A 302 -10.51 -5.49 -16.18
N MET A 303 -9.40 -4.86 -15.81
CA MET A 303 -9.23 -3.41 -15.98
C MET A 303 -9.41 -3.02 -17.45
N PRO A 304 -10.16 -1.95 -17.76
CA PRO A 304 -10.17 -1.39 -19.11
C PRO A 304 -8.76 -1.05 -19.57
N GLN A 305 -8.47 -1.25 -20.83
CA GLN A 305 -7.14 -1.04 -21.39
C GLN A 305 -7.12 0.19 -22.31
N TRP A 306 -5.99 0.89 -22.37
CA TRP A 306 -5.76 1.95 -23.36
C TRP A 306 -5.51 1.38 -24.75
N ASP A 307 -4.83 0.23 -24.80
CA ASP A 307 -4.61 -0.57 -26.00
C ASP A 307 -4.90 -2.04 -25.67
N PRO A 308 -6.05 -2.59 -26.08
CA PRO A 308 -6.38 -3.97 -25.80
C PRO A 308 -5.52 -5.01 -26.55
N SER A 309 -4.76 -4.57 -27.57
CA SER A 309 -3.80 -5.46 -28.27
C SER A 309 -2.49 -5.62 -27.49
N ASN A 310 -2.22 -4.70 -26.54
CA ASN A 310 -1.06 -4.73 -25.66
C ASN A 310 -1.46 -4.43 -24.20
N PRO A 311 -2.15 -5.37 -23.54
CA PRO A 311 -2.69 -5.14 -22.22
C PRO A 311 -1.60 -4.97 -21.16
N VAL A 312 -1.80 -4.01 -20.25
CA VAL A 312 -0.88 -3.73 -19.15
C VAL A 312 -1.60 -3.94 -17.81
N SER A 313 -1.03 -4.79 -16.97
CA SER A 313 -1.45 -4.98 -15.60
C SER A 313 -0.68 -4.07 -14.67
N VAL A 314 -1.39 -3.49 -13.70
CA VAL A 314 -0.85 -2.63 -12.66
C VAL A 314 -1.40 -3.03 -11.31
N ASN A 315 -0.63 -2.73 -10.26
CA ASN A 315 -1.02 -2.93 -8.88
C ASN A 315 -1.28 -1.58 -8.20
N TRP A 316 -2.19 -1.59 -7.24
CA TRP A 316 -2.41 -0.49 -6.31
C TRP A 316 -2.27 -1.02 -4.89
N GLY A 317 -1.25 -0.52 -4.16
CA GLY A 317 -0.80 -1.06 -2.90
C GLY A 317 -0.06 -2.39 -3.09
N GLY A 318 0.16 -3.05 -2.01
CA GLY A 318 0.93 -4.28 -1.91
C GLY A 318 1.94 -4.16 -0.78
N SER A 319 1.86 -5.09 0.17
CA SER A 319 2.61 -4.99 1.42
C SER A 319 3.71 -6.04 1.49
N THR A 320 4.71 -5.74 2.29
CA THR A 320 5.92 -6.53 2.44
C THR A 320 6.33 -6.61 3.90
N PHE A 321 7.23 -7.53 4.25
CA PHE A 321 7.96 -7.50 5.51
C PHE A 321 9.42 -7.16 5.26
N ALA A 322 9.85 -6.01 5.77
CA ALA A 322 11.24 -5.55 5.74
C ALA A 322 11.91 -5.72 7.10
N VAL A 323 13.19 -6.06 7.11
CA VAL A 323 14.01 -6.09 8.34
C VAL A 323 14.68 -4.76 8.52
N THR A 324 14.61 -4.20 9.73
CA THR A 324 15.19 -2.90 10.02
C THR A 324 16.68 -3.01 10.35
N ASN A 325 17.42 -1.91 10.15
CA ASN A 325 18.84 -1.84 10.52
C ASN A 325 19.08 -1.93 12.04
N GLN A 326 18.02 -1.68 12.85
CA GLN A 326 18.05 -1.75 14.32
C GLN A 326 17.74 -3.16 14.86
N ALA A 327 17.40 -4.13 13.99
CA ALA A 327 17.19 -5.52 14.39
C ALA A 327 18.40 -6.08 15.14
N GLY A 328 18.14 -6.66 16.31
CA GLY A 328 19.18 -7.21 17.19
C GLY A 328 19.87 -8.42 16.58
N ASP A 329 19.10 -9.33 15.98
CA ASP A 329 19.56 -10.47 15.18
C ASP A 329 18.92 -10.42 13.81
N LYS A 330 19.68 -9.93 12.83
CA LYS A 330 19.19 -9.71 11.46
C LYS A 330 18.89 -11.01 10.74
N ALA A 331 19.63 -12.07 11.02
CA ALA A 331 19.39 -13.39 10.40
C ALA A 331 18.09 -14.00 10.92
N LEU A 332 17.85 -13.89 12.23
CA LEU A 332 16.61 -14.36 12.84
C LEU A 332 15.40 -13.53 12.38
N ALA A 333 15.55 -12.20 12.28
CA ALA A 333 14.51 -11.30 11.78
C ALA A 333 14.18 -11.59 10.30
N ALA A 334 15.19 -11.87 9.46
CA ALA A 334 14.99 -12.25 8.06
C ALA A 334 14.22 -13.58 7.95
N LYS A 335 14.59 -14.58 8.77
CA LYS A 335 13.84 -15.84 8.85
C LYS A 335 12.38 -15.62 9.24
N VAL A 336 12.10 -14.76 10.23
CA VAL A 336 10.72 -14.44 10.63
C VAL A 336 9.97 -13.73 9.49
N ALA A 337 10.57 -12.72 8.85
CA ALA A 337 9.95 -12.01 7.72
C ALA A 337 9.56 -12.95 6.58
N GLU A 338 10.40 -13.97 6.30
CA GLU A 338 10.14 -14.98 5.28
C GLU A 338 9.04 -15.97 5.70
N GLN A 339 9.05 -16.42 6.96
CA GLN A 339 8.24 -17.55 7.39
C GLN A 339 6.84 -17.19 7.90
N LEU A 340 6.56 -15.95 8.27
CA LEU A 340 5.24 -15.54 8.79
C LEU A 340 4.07 -15.91 7.85
N TYR A 341 4.28 -15.82 6.54
CA TYR A 341 3.32 -16.20 5.51
C TYR A 341 3.86 -17.27 4.55
N ALA A 342 4.73 -18.17 5.05
CA ALA A 342 5.24 -19.28 4.24
C ALA A 342 4.44 -20.57 4.41
N ASP A 343 3.78 -20.77 5.56
CA ASP A 343 2.99 -21.98 5.80
C ASP A 343 1.56 -21.88 5.26
N PRO A 344 0.94 -23.00 4.83
CA PRO A 344 -0.39 -23.00 4.23
C PRO A 344 -1.50 -22.46 5.15
N ALA A 345 -1.38 -22.62 6.48
CA ALA A 345 -2.39 -22.15 7.42
C ALA A 345 -2.35 -20.61 7.54
N SER A 346 -1.15 -20.02 7.63
CA SER A 346 -0.96 -18.58 7.65
C SER A 346 -1.39 -17.94 6.31
N LEU A 347 -1.05 -18.55 5.17
CA LEU A 347 -1.52 -18.11 3.87
C LEU A 347 -3.05 -18.13 3.80
N LYS A 348 -3.69 -19.23 4.25
CA LYS A 348 -5.15 -19.37 4.26
C LYS A 348 -5.81 -18.34 5.18
N ASP A 349 -5.27 -18.10 6.37
CA ASP A 349 -5.77 -17.04 7.27
C ASP A 349 -5.64 -15.67 6.61
N GLY A 350 -4.55 -15.41 5.90
CA GLY A 350 -4.30 -14.18 5.16
C GLY A 350 -5.45 -13.83 4.20
N TRP A 351 -5.79 -14.72 3.28
CA TRP A 351 -6.85 -14.42 2.30
C TRP A 351 -8.27 -14.58 2.85
N SER A 352 -8.47 -15.35 3.92
CA SER A 352 -9.80 -15.58 4.46
C SER A 352 -10.22 -14.53 5.50
N ASN A 353 -9.27 -14.03 6.29
CA ASN A 353 -9.55 -13.22 7.47
C ASN A 353 -8.83 -11.86 7.49
N GLN A 354 -7.81 -11.67 6.65
CA GLN A 354 -6.97 -10.46 6.67
C GLN A 354 -7.06 -9.62 5.40
N VAL A 355 -7.90 -10.01 4.44
CA VAL A 355 -8.10 -9.29 3.16
C VAL A 355 -6.87 -9.27 2.26
N ILE A 356 -5.91 -10.14 2.51
CA ILE A 356 -4.67 -10.25 1.75
C ILE A 356 -4.94 -10.93 0.41
N PHE A 357 -4.43 -10.35 -0.69
CA PHE A 357 -4.23 -11.07 -1.94
C PHE A 357 -2.79 -11.63 -1.92
N PRO A 358 -2.61 -12.93 -1.63
CA PRO A 358 -1.29 -13.48 -1.37
C PRO A 358 -0.42 -13.44 -2.63
N LEU A 359 0.84 -13.00 -2.49
CA LEU A 359 1.82 -13.00 -3.58
C LEU A 359 2.61 -14.31 -3.68
N ASN A 360 2.53 -15.17 -2.68
CA ASN A 360 3.19 -16.48 -2.69
C ASN A 360 2.47 -17.41 -3.68
N LYS A 361 3.22 -17.96 -4.63
CA LYS A 361 2.69 -18.87 -5.68
C LYS A 361 2.01 -20.10 -5.11
N GLN A 362 2.46 -20.63 -3.97
CA GLN A 362 1.78 -21.73 -3.30
C GLN A 362 0.31 -21.41 -3.00
N ALA A 363 0.04 -20.16 -2.62
CA ALA A 363 -1.33 -19.69 -2.42
C ALA A 363 -2.03 -19.43 -3.76
N LEU A 364 -1.38 -18.73 -4.70
CA LEU A 364 -1.96 -18.41 -6.01
C LEU A 364 -2.33 -19.64 -6.81
N ASP A 365 -1.53 -20.70 -6.74
CA ASP A 365 -1.75 -21.98 -7.42
C ASP A 365 -2.70 -22.90 -6.64
N SER A 366 -3.07 -22.55 -5.40
CA SER A 366 -4.00 -23.32 -4.59
C SER A 366 -5.41 -23.29 -5.16
N PRO A 367 -6.05 -24.47 -5.42
CA PRO A 367 -7.45 -24.51 -5.81
C PRO A 367 -8.39 -23.83 -4.80
N ASP A 368 -8.06 -23.87 -3.50
CA ASP A 368 -8.84 -23.24 -2.43
C ASP A 368 -8.88 -21.72 -2.60
N PHE A 369 -7.75 -21.10 -2.92
CA PHE A 369 -7.69 -19.66 -3.18
C PHE A 369 -8.25 -19.29 -4.55
N ALA A 370 -7.79 -19.97 -5.60
CA ALA A 370 -8.20 -19.68 -6.98
C ALA A 370 -9.71 -19.78 -7.19
N ASN A 371 -10.33 -20.82 -6.65
CA ASN A 371 -11.78 -21.04 -6.81
C ASN A 371 -12.60 -20.49 -5.63
N ASN A 372 -12.00 -19.69 -4.74
CA ASN A 372 -12.72 -19.03 -3.65
C ASN A 372 -13.83 -18.14 -4.23
N LYS A 373 -15.06 -18.43 -3.84
CA LYS A 373 -16.26 -17.70 -4.26
C LYS A 373 -16.59 -16.68 -3.20
N THR A 374 -16.32 -15.42 -3.46
CA THR A 374 -16.67 -14.38 -2.51
C THR A 374 -18.14 -14.02 -2.62
N GLN A 375 -18.84 -13.91 -1.48
CA GLN A 375 -20.23 -13.45 -1.46
C GLN A 375 -20.34 -12.00 -1.97
N PHE A 376 -19.30 -11.22 -1.82
CA PHE A 376 -19.24 -9.86 -2.33
C PHE A 376 -19.46 -9.80 -3.86
N PHE A 377 -18.91 -10.75 -4.62
CA PHE A 377 -19.09 -10.86 -6.07
C PHE A 377 -20.12 -11.91 -6.46
N ASN A 378 -21.20 -12.06 -5.69
CA ASN A 378 -22.32 -12.97 -5.98
C ASN A 378 -21.87 -14.43 -6.20
N GLY A 379 -20.77 -14.85 -5.61
CA GLY A 379 -20.23 -16.21 -5.75
C GLY A 379 -19.40 -16.45 -7.02
N GLU A 380 -18.91 -15.39 -7.67
CA GLU A 380 -17.97 -15.50 -8.79
C GLU A 380 -16.56 -15.90 -8.33
N THR A 381 -15.79 -16.52 -9.23
CA THR A 381 -14.40 -16.94 -9.03
C THR A 381 -13.42 -15.83 -9.43
N SER A 382 -13.57 -14.64 -8.82
CA SER A 382 -12.83 -13.43 -9.16
C SER A 382 -11.30 -13.60 -9.10
N ASN A 383 -10.80 -14.41 -8.16
CA ASN A 383 -9.37 -14.66 -8.07
C ASN A 383 -8.84 -15.35 -9.32
N LYS A 384 -9.45 -16.49 -9.70
CA LYS A 384 -9.03 -17.28 -10.85
C LYS A 384 -9.19 -16.54 -12.17
N ASP A 385 -10.30 -15.82 -12.32
CA ASP A 385 -10.70 -15.28 -13.62
C ASP A 385 -10.12 -13.89 -13.88
N ILE A 386 -9.81 -13.11 -12.83
CA ILE A 386 -9.39 -11.71 -12.94
C ILE A 386 -8.05 -11.44 -12.25
N TYR A 387 -7.96 -11.65 -10.92
CA TYR A 387 -6.83 -11.13 -10.14
C TYR A 387 -5.54 -11.93 -10.29
N ILE A 388 -5.60 -13.27 -10.33
CA ILE A 388 -4.40 -14.10 -10.57
C ILE A 388 -3.81 -13.86 -11.97
N PRO A 389 -4.61 -13.81 -13.07
CA PRO A 389 -4.09 -13.40 -14.36
C PRO A 389 -3.47 -12.01 -14.38
N ALA A 390 -4.06 -11.03 -13.67
CA ALA A 390 -3.52 -9.68 -13.56
C ALA A 390 -2.17 -9.67 -12.83
N GLU A 391 -2.05 -10.38 -11.69
CA GLU A 391 -0.79 -10.49 -10.95
C GLU A 391 0.30 -11.19 -11.78
N ASN A 392 -0.03 -12.27 -12.47
CA ASN A 392 0.94 -12.97 -13.32
C ASN A 392 1.45 -12.11 -14.49
N ALA A 393 0.66 -11.15 -14.95
CA ALA A 393 1.02 -10.22 -16.02
C ALA A 393 1.76 -8.97 -15.49
N TYR A 394 1.73 -8.72 -14.19
CA TYR A 394 2.37 -7.57 -13.57
C TYR A 394 3.90 -7.60 -13.70
N LYS A 395 4.51 -6.43 -13.97
CA LYS A 395 5.96 -6.32 -14.25
C LYS A 395 6.74 -5.57 -13.17
N GLY A 396 6.08 -5.13 -12.11
CA GLY A 396 6.64 -4.23 -11.10
C GLY A 396 6.60 -2.77 -11.53
N MET A 397 6.76 -1.88 -10.56
CA MET A 397 6.77 -0.44 -10.77
C MET A 397 8.05 0.17 -10.20
N ASP A 398 8.39 1.38 -10.65
CA ASP A 398 9.50 2.15 -10.09
C ASP A 398 8.92 3.27 -9.20
N TYR A 399 9.45 3.40 -7.99
CA TYR A 399 8.99 4.35 -6.99
C TYR A 399 10.06 5.39 -6.65
N ALA A 400 9.64 6.54 -6.14
CA ALA A 400 10.55 7.59 -5.72
C ALA A 400 11.12 7.32 -4.31
N PRO A 401 12.38 7.69 -4.04
CA PRO A 401 12.93 7.63 -2.68
C PRO A 401 12.31 8.67 -1.71
N PHE A 402 11.33 9.43 -2.17
CA PHE A 402 10.51 10.38 -1.42
C PHE A 402 9.02 10.22 -1.73
N GLN A 403 8.54 8.97 -1.77
CA GLN A 403 7.20 8.61 -2.22
C GLN A 403 6.09 9.32 -1.42
N THR A 404 6.21 9.42 -0.10
CA THR A 404 5.24 10.15 0.74
C THR A 404 5.11 11.62 0.33
N TYR A 405 6.23 12.29 0.03
CA TYR A 405 6.19 13.66 -0.47
C TYR A 405 5.52 13.74 -1.84
N PHE A 406 5.89 12.84 -2.75
CA PHE A 406 5.25 12.75 -4.06
C PHE A 406 3.74 12.62 -3.94
N TYR A 407 3.24 11.68 -3.14
CA TYR A 407 1.80 11.49 -2.98
C TYR A 407 1.09 12.72 -2.40
N ALA A 408 1.69 13.40 -1.44
CA ALA A 408 1.12 14.64 -0.91
C ALA A 408 1.03 15.75 -1.97
N GLN A 409 2.06 15.91 -2.81
CA GLN A 409 2.04 16.90 -3.90
C GLN A 409 1.09 16.49 -5.03
N PHE A 410 1.01 15.19 -5.32
CA PHE A 410 0.08 14.68 -6.32
C PHE A 410 -1.36 14.88 -5.89
N GLN A 411 -1.69 14.60 -4.63
CA GLN A 411 -3.01 14.89 -4.06
C GLN A 411 -3.38 16.37 -4.19
N ASP A 412 -2.45 17.29 -3.95
CA ASP A 412 -2.70 18.75 -4.10
C ASP A 412 -3.08 19.12 -5.53
N VAL A 413 -2.33 18.63 -6.53
CA VAL A 413 -2.66 18.95 -7.94
C VAL A 413 -3.92 18.23 -8.42
N LEU A 414 -4.20 16.99 -7.95
CA LEU A 414 -5.45 16.27 -8.22
C LEU A 414 -6.65 17.03 -7.63
N THR A 415 -6.53 17.57 -6.42
CA THR A 415 -7.55 18.39 -5.80
C THR A 415 -7.87 19.61 -6.66
N LYS A 416 -6.85 20.33 -7.12
CA LYS A 416 -7.00 21.51 -8.00
C LYS A 416 -7.62 21.12 -9.35
N MET A 417 -7.22 19.99 -9.91
CA MET A 417 -7.78 19.46 -11.17
C MET A 417 -9.25 19.08 -11.00
N ASN A 418 -9.62 18.39 -9.92
CA ASN A 418 -11.00 18.03 -9.61
C ASN A 418 -11.90 19.26 -9.41
N HIS A 419 -11.34 20.35 -8.91
CA HIS A 419 -12.03 21.66 -8.80
C HIS A 419 -11.96 22.51 -10.08
N GLN A 420 -11.46 21.96 -11.20
CA GLN A 420 -11.31 22.63 -12.50
C GLN A 420 -10.42 23.90 -12.46
N GLN A 421 -9.54 23.98 -11.48
CA GLN A 421 -8.53 25.05 -11.35
C GLN A 421 -7.29 24.79 -12.21
N LEU A 422 -7.02 23.52 -12.54
CA LEU A 422 -5.96 23.07 -13.43
C LEU A 422 -6.54 22.12 -14.49
N THR A 423 -6.00 22.19 -15.71
CA THR A 423 -6.14 21.11 -16.69
C THR A 423 -5.25 19.93 -16.29
N GLY A 424 -5.45 18.76 -16.91
CA GLY A 424 -4.55 17.61 -16.68
C GLY A 424 -3.09 17.92 -17.03
N ASP A 425 -2.85 18.65 -18.13
CA ASP A 425 -1.50 19.10 -18.52
C ASP A 425 -0.87 20.02 -17.46
N GLN A 426 -1.63 21.01 -16.99
CA GLN A 426 -1.17 21.93 -15.96
C GLN A 426 -0.89 21.23 -14.63
N ALA A 427 -1.72 20.25 -14.26
CA ALA A 427 -1.52 19.45 -13.06
C ALA A 427 -0.21 18.63 -13.16
N ALA A 428 0.03 17.96 -14.30
CA ALA A 428 1.25 17.23 -14.57
C ALA A 428 2.49 18.13 -14.54
N ASP A 429 2.45 19.28 -15.21
CA ASP A 429 3.59 20.20 -15.28
C ASP A 429 3.89 20.86 -13.92
N GLN A 430 2.87 21.22 -13.15
CA GLN A 430 3.05 21.75 -11.80
C GLN A 430 3.67 20.69 -10.86
N LEU A 431 3.19 19.44 -10.95
CA LEU A 431 3.73 18.32 -10.17
C LEU A 431 5.20 18.10 -10.54
N GLN A 432 5.54 18.04 -11.83
CA GLN A 432 6.92 17.88 -12.32
C GLN A 432 7.85 18.94 -11.72
N GLN A 433 7.49 20.21 -11.87
CA GLN A 433 8.28 21.33 -11.35
C GLN A 433 8.49 21.25 -9.83
N THR A 434 7.43 20.88 -9.10
CA THR A 434 7.47 20.75 -7.63
C THR A 434 8.41 19.64 -7.22
N LEU A 435 8.35 18.47 -7.86
CA LEU A 435 9.17 17.31 -7.54
C LEU A 435 10.64 17.52 -7.93
N VAL A 436 10.90 18.11 -9.10
CA VAL A 436 12.28 18.45 -9.54
C VAL A 436 12.93 19.41 -8.53
N LYS A 437 12.23 20.48 -8.17
CA LYS A 437 12.72 21.44 -7.16
C LYS A 437 12.99 20.79 -5.81
N TYR A 438 12.08 19.92 -5.36
CA TYR A 438 12.24 19.19 -4.10
C TYR A 438 13.46 18.28 -4.16
N ALA A 439 13.57 17.44 -5.18
CA ALA A 439 14.68 16.49 -5.33
C ALA A 439 16.04 17.21 -5.39
N GLN A 440 16.14 18.30 -6.16
CA GLN A 440 17.35 19.14 -6.18
C GLN A 440 17.67 19.73 -4.78
N GLY A 441 16.65 20.17 -4.06
CA GLY A 441 16.79 20.66 -2.67
C GLY A 441 17.25 19.58 -1.68
N GLN A 442 16.96 18.31 -1.97
CA GLN A 442 17.47 17.15 -1.21
C GLN A 442 18.86 16.69 -1.67
N GLY A 443 19.45 17.32 -2.67
CA GLY A 443 20.79 17.02 -3.16
C GLY A 443 20.83 16.00 -4.31
N PHE A 444 19.68 15.65 -4.90
CA PHE A 444 19.67 14.77 -6.08
C PHE A 444 20.09 15.51 -7.35
N THR A 445 20.82 14.80 -8.20
CA THR A 445 20.94 15.12 -9.63
C THR A 445 19.68 14.63 -10.33
N VAL A 446 18.88 15.55 -10.87
CA VAL A 446 17.61 15.19 -11.52
C VAL A 446 17.80 15.12 -13.03
N LYS A 447 17.33 14.02 -13.64
CA LYS A 447 17.14 13.84 -15.09
C LYS A 447 15.64 13.95 -15.40
N GLU A 448 15.34 14.64 -16.50
CA GLU A 448 13.96 14.85 -16.99
C GLU A 448 13.72 14.13 -18.30
#